data_8089cf601658197f112595ad20df2048
#
_entry.id   8089cf601658197f112595ad20df2048
#
_cell.length_a   1.000
_cell.length_b   1.000
_cell.length_c   1.000
_cell.angle_alpha   90.00
_cell.angle_beta   90.00
_cell.angle_gamma   90.00
#
_symmetry.space_group_name_H-M   'P 1'
#
loop_
_entity.id
_entity.type
_entity.pdbx_description
1 polymer ?
#
loop_
_entity_poly.entity_id
_entity_poly.type
_entity_poly.pdbx_seq_one_letter_code
_entity_poly.pdbx_strand_id
1 'polypeptide(L)'
;MDPKLVKELEDIVGEEYVSTRPDVLLTYSHSASTGYDGRIPGAVVRPGSTEEVAEILKVANKYKIPVTPRSGGTSLQAEAIPEEGGLVVELLRLKEITLFEDLRSVRVGAGVTFGQLDKFLNQHGLWVPVYPESSLACTVAGNVVVNGAGPGSTKYGSIAEMVMGLTVVLPTGEIIQTGSEGNPNAPGPFLRYSFGPDITGLFIGSLGMFGIITSVSLKVYKRMKHFDYNTYGFQTHEQAQRFVIEMKNNEINVLFASFYEGQILQFFMEMLGEEYGISKTDWPPYTVSVVIGHVREDIVRSDAALARELCEKLGGYVINVPELPRGEWEDRFRTFARASYAHGWHWRILYHHHTPSHWRRVIDVIWEGLDKFGLLGHTAGFATGHASFNFYPHIYFDPADKEDEG
;
A
#
# COMPACT_ATOMS: atom_id res chain seq x y z
N MET A 1 3.47 26.41 20.89
CA MET A 1 4.26 25.39 21.64
C MET A 1 5.17 26.07 22.65
N ASP A 2 5.49 25.43 23.77
CA ASP A 2 6.40 25.99 24.79
C ASP A 2 7.80 26.22 24.17
N PRO A 3 8.39 27.43 24.28
CA PRO A 3 9.72 27.72 23.74
C PRO A 3 10.84 26.83 24.29
N LYS A 4 10.71 26.38 25.54
CA LYS A 4 11.69 25.45 26.15
C LYS A 4 11.66 24.09 25.49
N LEU A 5 10.47 23.58 25.17
CA LEU A 5 10.30 22.34 24.43
C LEU A 5 10.91 22.44 23.02
N VAL A 6 10.62 23.54 22.33
CA VAL A 6 11.18 23.76 20.97
C VAL A 6 12.71 23.74 21.02
N LYS A 7 13.29 24.41 22.03
CA LYS A 7 14.75 24.45 22.21
C LYS A 7 15.34 23.06 22.50
N GLU A 8 14.69 22.25 23.36
CA GLU A 8 15.13 20.87 23.60
C GLU A 8 15.09 20.01 22.33
N LEU A 9 14.08 20.20 21.45
CA LEU A 9 13.99 19.52 20.18
C LEU A 9 15.10 19.98 19.20
N GLU A 10 15.37 21.30 19.15
CA GLU A 10 16.46 21.86 18.35
C GLU A 10 17.84 21.34 18.79
N ASP A 11 18.05 21.18 20.09
CA ASP A 11 19.29 20.65 20.66
C ASP A 11 19.51 19.17 20.28
N ILE A 12 18.43 18.41 19.98
CA ILE A 12 18.49 17.01 19.53
C ILE A 12 18.82 16.92 18.02
N VAL A 13 18.07 17.63 17.18
CA VAL A 13 18.09 17.39 15.72
C VAL A 13 18.77 18.51 14.92
N GLY A 14 19.01 19.67 15.52
CA GLY A 14 19.42 20.91 14.87
C GLY A 14 18.22 21.85 14.61
N GLU A 15 18.47 23.16 14.69
CA GLU A 15 17.44 24.21 14.51
C GLU A 15 16.75 24.12 13.15
N GLU A 16 17.48 23.83 12.08
CA GLU A 16 16.96 23.70 10.72
C GLU A 16 15.99 22.51 10.51
N TYR A 17 15.94 21.58 11.48
CA TYR A 17 15.07 20.40 11.43
C TYR A 17 13.87 20.50 12.36
N VAL A 18 13.68 21.63 13.03
CA VAL A 18 12.49 21.93 13.82
C VAL A 18 11.72 23.09 13.16
N SER A 19 10.42 22.98 12.99
CA SER A 19 9.62 24.06 12.46
C SER A 19 8.38 24.31 13.30
N THR A 20 8.17 25.57 13.65
CA THR A 20 6.93 26.08 14.27
C THR A 20 6.22 27.09 13.36
N ARG A 21 6.67 27.25 12.11
CA ARG A 21 6.12 28.19 11.14
C ARG A 21 4.72 27.77 10.71
N PRO A 22 3.73 28.66 10.77
CA PRO A 22 2.32 28.33 10.45
C PRO A 22 2.12 27.74 9.05
N ASP A 23 2.83 28.28 8.03
CA ASP A 23 2.77 27.80 6.65
C ASP A 23 3.30 26.37 6.49
N VAL A 24 4.34 26.00 7.23
CA VAL A 24 4.86 24.62 7.29
C VAL A 24 3.88 23.73 8.04
N LEU A 25 3.43 24.13 9.22
CA LEU A 25 2.55 23.33 10.07
C LEU A 25 1.23 22.97 9.37
N LEU A 26 0.68 23.91 8.58
CA LEU A 26 -0.54 23.68 7.81
C LEU A 26 -0.41 22.49 6.86
N THR A 27 0.74 22.27 6.23
CA THR A 27 0.95 21.16 5.31
C THR A 27 0.90 19.79 5.98
N TYR A 28 1.05 19.73 7.31
CA TYR A 28 1.01 18.51 8.10
C TYR A 28 -0.36 18.22 8.73
N SER A 29 -1.32 19.15 8.64
CA SER A 29 -2.71 18.92 9.05
C SER A 29 -3.53 18.19 7.99
N HIS A 30 -2.96 17.94 6.80
CA HIS A 30 -3.60 17.28 5.68
C HIS A 30 -2.84 16.03 5.23
N SER A 31 -3.51 15.15 4.52
CA SER A 31 -2.92 13.98 3.84
C SER A 31 -3.51 13.80 2.44
N ALA A 32 -3.26 12.66 1.81
CA ALA A 32 -3.93 12.30 0.56
C ALA A 32 -5.43 11.96 0.76
N SER A 33 -5.90 11.80 2.01
CA SER A 33 -7.32 11.65 2.31
C SER A 33 -8.03 12.98 2.13
N THR A 34 -9.00 13.04 1.24
CA THR A 34 -9.81 14.23 0.98
C THR A 34 -10.96 14.34 1.98
N GLY A 35 -11.38 15.59 2.30
CA GLY A 35 -12.50 15.84 3.21
C GLY A 35 -12.24 15.47 4.68
N TYR A 36 -10.97 15.35 5.09
CA TYR A 36 -10.58 15.17 6.49
C TYR A 36 -9.41 16.10 6.82
N ASP A 37 -9.65 17.04 7.70
CA ASP A 37 -8.67 18.00 8.18
C ASP A 37 -8.36 17.73 9.66
N GLY A 38 -7.10 17.43 9.94
CA GLY A 38 -6.62 17.32 11.29
C GLY A 38 -6.37 18.67 11.95
N ARG A 39 -5.98 18.66 13.21
CA ARG A 39 -5.50 19.87 13.88
C ARG A 39 -4.11 20.23 13.37
N ILE A 40 -3.86 21.54 13.31
CA ILE A 40 -2.51 22.05 13.01
C ILE A 40 -1.58 21.62 14.17
N PRO A 41 -0.46 20.93 13.90
CA PRO A 41 0.49 20.55 14.94
C PRO A 41 1.16 21.78 15.55
N GLY A 42 1.67 21.66 16.76
CA GLY A 42 2.42 22.75 17.41
C GLY A 42 3.85 22.86 16.91
N ALA A 43 4.45 21.75 16.45
CA ALA A 43 5.75 21.73 15.78
C ALA A 43 5.89 20.48 14.90
N VAL A 44 6.81 20.57 13.93
CA VAL A 44 7.31 19.45 13.13
C VAL A 44 8.78 19.28 13.43
N VAL A 45 9.22 18.05 13.74
CA VAL A 45 10.61 17.70 13.97
C VAL A 45 11.04 16.59 13.02
N ARG A 46 12.27 16.71 12.48
CA ARG A 46 12.80 15.82 11.44
C ARG A 46 14.09 15.14 11.92
N PRO A 47 13.98 14.01 12.62
CA PRO A 47 15.15 13.27 13.07
C PRO A 47 15.94 12.66 11.91
N GLY A 48 17.27 12.59 12.07
CA GLY A 48 18.21 11.97 11.12
C GLY A 48 18.68 10.58 11.56
N SER A 49 18.35 10.14 12.79
CA SER A 49 18.73 8.83 13.30
C SER A 49 17.65 8.22 14.21
N THR A 50 17.75 6.93 14.50
CA THR A 50 16.89 6.23 15.46
C THR A 50 17.05 6.78 16.87
N GLU A 51 18.25 7.13 17.25
CA GLU A 51 18.59 7.71 18.55
C GLU A 51 17.94 9.07 18.74
N GLU A 52 17.96 9.93 17.72
CA GLU A 52 17.24 11.21 17.74
C GLU A 52 15.73 11.00 17.93
N VAL A 53 15.11 10.00 17.27
CA VAL A 53 13.70 9.65 17.49
C VAL A 53 13.47 9.26 18.95
N ALA A 54 14.36 8.49 19.55
CA ALA A 54 14.28 8.07 20.94
C ALA A 54 14.33 9.27 21.92
N GLU A 55 15.25 10.21 21.71
CA GLU A 55 15.34 11.42 22.52
C GLU A 55 14.11 12.33 22.35
N ILE A 56 13.60 12.50 21.13
CA ILE A 56 12.35 13.23 20.85
C ILE A 56 11.18 12.64 21.65
N LEU A 57 11.03 11.31 21.68
CA LEU A 57 9.94 10.67 22.43
C LEU A 57 10.09 10.86 23.95
N LYS A 58 11.33 10.85 24.49
CA LYS A 58 11.57 11.17 25.91
C LYS A 58 11.16 12.61 26.23
N VAL A 59 11.48 13.56 25.35
CA VAL A 59 11.06 14.97 25.49
C VAL A 59 9.53 15.07 25.41
N ALA A 60 8.89 14.44 24.44
CA ALA A 60 7.43 14.43 24.31
C ALA A 60 6.73 13.87 25.55
N ASN A 61 7.28 12.79 26.14
CA ASN A 61 6.78 12.22 27.40
C ASN A 61 6.94 13.19 28.59
N LYS A 62 8.07 13.86 28.70
CA LYS A 62 8.34 14.85 29.75
C LYS A 62 7.31 15.98 29.74
N TYR A 63 6.95 16.46 28.55
CA TYR A 63 5.99 17.56 28.37
C TYR A 63 4.54 17.10 28.15
N LYS A 64 4.27 15.77 28.13
CA LYS A 64 2.96 15.18 27.87
C LYS A 64 2.33 15.65 26.56
N ILE A 65 3.13 15.69 25.49
CA ILE A 65 2.73 16.15 24.17
C ILE A 65 2.35 14.93 23.29
N PRO A 66 1.18 14.93 22.64
CA PRO A 66 0.83 13.93 21.62
C PRO A 66 1.84 13.92 20.47
N VAL A 67 2.18 12.74 19.97
CA VAL A 67 3.12 12.55 18.86
C VAL A 67 2.44 11.84 17.71
N THR A 68 2.52 12.42 16.52
CA THR A 68 2.07 11.79 15.27
C THR A 68 3.31 11.49 14.42
N PRO A 69 3.70 10.22 14.26
CA PRO A 69 4.75 9.86 13.31
C PRO A 69 4.25 9.99 11.87
N ARG A 70 5.10 10.55 11.00
CA ARG A 70 4.77 10.72 9.58
C ARG A 70 5.98 10.41 8.71
N SER A 71 5.76 9.67 7.64
CA SER A 71 6.76 9.47 6.59
C SER A 71 6.25 10.04 5.26
N GLY A 72 5.89 9.23 4.27
CA GLY A 72 5.40 9.71 2.98
C GLY A 72 4.05 10.45 3.00
N GLY A 73 3.23 10.24 4.02
CA GLY A 73 1.92 10.88 4.18
C GLY A 73 0.93 10.57 3.06
N THR A 74 1.08 9.42 2.40
CA THR A 74 0.28 9.02 1.22
C THR A 74 -0.94 8.16 1.56
N SER A 75 -1.21 7.93 2.84
CA SER A 75 -2.37 7.16 3.25
C SER A 75 -3.67 7.89 2.93
N LEU A 76 -4.66 7.11 2.50
CA LEU A 76 -6.02 7.57 2.23
C LEU A 76 -6.93 7.42 3.45
N GLN A 77 -6.41 6.92 4.58
CA GLN A 77 -7.15 6.66 5.82
C GLN A 77 -6.84 7.68 6.94
N ALA A 78 -6.15 8.77 6.60
CA ALA A 78 -5.82 9.88 7.50
C ALA A 78 -4.89 9.55 8.70
N GLU A 79 -4.28 8.37 8.79
CA GLU A 79 -3.47 7.93 9.95
C GLU A 79 -2.26 8.84 10.24
N ALA A 80 -1.76 9.55 9.22
CA ALA A 80 -0.62 10.45 9.35
C ALA A 80 -1.01 11.91 9.69
N ILE A 81 -2.29 12.14 10.05
CA ILE A 81 -2.82 13.46 10.39
C ILE A 81 -2.88 13.61 11.91
N PRO A 82 -2.38 14.72 12.49
CA PRO A 82 -2.43 14.94 13.94
C PRO A 82 -3.84 15.34 14.38
N GLU A 83 -4.61 14.42 14.98
CA GLU A 83 -5.94 14.70 15.52
C GLU A 83 -5.90 15.58 16.78
N GLU A 84 -4.90 15.38 17.62
CA GLU A 84 -4.75 16.12 18.90
C GLU A 84 -3.77 17.30 18.77
N GLY A 85 -3.32 17.66 17.56
CA GLY A 85 -2.26 18.63 17.35
C GLY A 85 -0.89 18.06 17.81
N GLY A 86 -0.24 18.69 18.75
CA GLY A 86 1.00 18.18 19.35
C GLY A 86 2.21 18.25 18.42
N LEU A 87 3.01 17.20 18.37
CA LEU A 87 4.27 17.11 17.64
C LEU A 87 4.16 16.13 16.46
N VAL A 88 4.51 16.57 15.26
CA VAL A 88 4.71 15.65 14.12
C VAL A 88 6.19 15.28 14.05
N VAL A 89 6.48 13.98 14.05
CA VAL A 89 7.83 13.43 13.84
C VAL A 89 7.92 12.92 12.40
N GLU A 90 8.59 13.69 11.54
CA GLU A 90 8.77 13.36 10.13
C GLU A 90 10.02 12.52 9.91
N LEU A 91 9.88 11.32 9.37
CA LEU A 91 10.94 10.31 9.27
C LEU A 91 11.68 10.32 7.92
N LEU A 92 11.46 11.30 7.05
CA LEU A 92 11.98 11.27 5.67
C LEU A 92 13.50 11.42 5.57
N ARG A 93 14.21 11.79 6.65
CA ARG A 93 15.67 11.83 6.69
C ARG A 93 16.32 10.45 6.87
N LEU A 94 15.57 9.45 7.34
CA LEU A 94 16.07 8.09 7.56
C LEU A 94 16.11 7.34 6.22
N LYS A 95 17.18 7.49 5.43
CA LYS A 95 17.26 7.04 4.02
C LYS A 95 18.32 5.97 3.75
N GLU A 96 18.83 5.31 4.76
CA GLU A 96 19.80 4.24 4.58
C GLU A 96 19.17 3.02 3.88
N ILE A 97 19.97 2.40 2.98
CA ILE A 97 19.63 1.13 2.34
C ILE A 97 20.85 0.22 2.44
N THR A 98 20.68 -0.93 3.07
CA THR A 98 21.72 -1.96 3.22
C THR A 98 21.23 -3.28 2.65
N LEU A 99 21.88 -3.80 1.61
CA LEU A 99 21.59 -5.09 1.00
C LEU A 99 22.44 -6.20 1.65
N PHE A 100 21.81 -7.30 2.01
CA PHE A 100 22.42 -8.53 2.51
C PHE A 100 22.21 -9.63 1.46
N GLU A 101 23.07 -9.68 0.45
CA GLU A 101 22.89 -10.55 -0.73
C GLU A 101 22.77 -12.02 -0.34
N ASP A 102 23.67 -12.51 0.51
CA ASP A 102 23.70 -13.90 0.98
C ASP A 102 22.46 -14.28 1.80
N LEU A 103 21.84 -13.31 2.47
CA LEU A 103 20.62 -13.50 3.25
C LEU A 103 19.35 -13.23 2.44
N ARG A 104 19.47 -12.78 1.17
CA ARG A 104 18.36 -12.34 0.32
C ARG A 104 17.42 -11.36 1.02
N SER A 105 18.00 -10.38 1.65
CA SER A 105 17.27 -9.38 2.43
C SER A 105 17.87 -7.99 2.26
N VAL A 106 17.05 -6.98 2.51
CA VAL A 106 17.43 -5.56 2.50
C VAL A 106 16.91 -4.87 3.74
N ARG A 107 17.72 -4.04 4.37
CA ARG A 107 17.28 -3.13 5.44
C ARG A 107 17.16 -1.73 4.89
N VAL A 108 16.07 -1.04 5.19
CA VAL A 108 15.79 0.32 4.74
C VAL A 108 15.32 1.21 5.88
N GLY A 109 15.81 2.44 5.91
CA GLY A 109 15.31 3.48 6.82
C GLY A 109 13.87 3.89 6.51
N ALA A 110 13.16 4.41 7.51
CA ALA A 110 11.74 4.75 7.42
C ALA A 110 11.40 5.81 6.36
N GLY A 111 12.37 6.62 5.93
CA GLY A 111 12.22 7.63 4.88
C GLY A 111 12.42 7.11 3.45
N VAL A 112 12.78 5.84 3.27
CA VAL A 112 12.99 5.25 1.93
C VAL A 112 11.66 4.93 1.27
N THR A 113 11.43 5.47 0.06
CA THR A 113 10.23 5.13 -0.73
C THR A 113 10.43 3.81 -1.49
N PHE A 114 9.31 3.16 -1.86
CA PHE A 114 9.38 1.97 -2.72
C PHE A 114 10.07 2.26 -4.06
N GLY A 115 9.86 3.45 -4.64
CA GLY A 115 10.52 3.83 -5.89
C GLY A 115 12.04 3.94 -5.73
N GLN A 116 12.54 4.47 -4.59
CA GLN A 116 13.97 4.53 -4.29
C GLN A 116 14.54 3.12 -4.06
N LEU A 117 13.82 2.29 -3.31
CA LEU A 117 14.20 0.90 -3.05
C LEU A 117 14.24 0.08 -4.34
N ASP A 118 13.21 0.20 -5.20
CA ASP A 118 13.13 -0.52 -6.47
C ASP A 118 14.28 -0.13 -7.40
N LYS A 119 14.60 1.19 -7.48
CA LYS A 119 15.74 1.68 -8.26
C LYS A 119 17.06 1.10 -7.77
N PHE A 120 17.26 1.00 -6.46
CA PHE A 120 18.46 0.42 -5.85
C PHE A 120 18.54 -1.09 -6.13
N LEU A 121 17.48 -1.85 -5.83
CA LEU A 121 17.46 -3.31 -5.98
C LEU A 121 17.55 -3.76 -7.44
N ASN A 122 17.03 -2.96 -8.38
CA ASN A 122 17.11 -3.25 -9.81
C ASN A 122 18.55 -3.36 -10.32
N GLN A 123 19.49 -2.61 -9.75
CA GLN A 123 20.92 -2.70 -10.07
C GLN A 123 21.52 -4.07 -9.71
N HIS A 124 20.90 -4.77 -8.76
CA HIS A 124 21.28 -6.12 -8.30
C HIS A 124 20.39 -7.24 -8.93
N GLY A 125 19.48 -6.88 -9.85
CA GLY A 125 18.52 -7.84 -10.42
C GLY A 125 17.51 -8.39 -9.41
N LEU A 126 17.27 -7.64 -8.34
CA LEU A 126 16.37 -7.95 -7.22
C LEU A 126 15.17 -7.02 -7.18
N TRP A 127 14.16 -7.39 -6.41
CA TRP A 127 13.01 -6.55 -6.11
C TRP A 127 12.27 -7.01 -4.84
N VAL A 128 11.42 -6.12 -4.31
CA VAL A 128 10.39 -6.44 -3.33
C VAL A 128 9.08 -6.53 -4.11
N PRO A 129 8.40 -7.70 -4.13
CA PRO A 129 7.27 -7.91 -5.03
C PRO A 129 5.95 -7.26 -4.60
N VAL A 130 5.82 -6.87 -3.33
CA VAL A 130 4.62 -6.22 -2.79
C VAL A 130 4.90 -4.74 -2.54
N TYR A 131 4.11 -3.87 -3.17
CA TYR A 131 4.25 -2.42 -3.09
C TYR A 131 2.89 -1.75 -3.36
N PRO A 132 2.63 -0.53 -2.84
CA PRO A 132 1.40 0.21 -3.12
C PRO A 132 1.49 0.95 -4.46
N GLU A 133 0.36 1.33 -5.02
CA GLU A 133 0.29 2.18 -6.22
C GLU A 133 1.02 3.52 -6.02
N SER A 134 0.96 4.08 -4.82
CA SER A 134 1.67 5.33 -4.44
C SER A 134 3.17 5.17 -4.24
N SER A 135 3.80 4.12 -4.72
CA SER A 135 5.17 3.69 -4.40
C SER A 135 6.28 4.73 -4.67
N LEU A 136 6.06 5.74 -5.51
CA LEU A 136 7.02 6.85 -5.67
C LEU A 136 7.12 7.74 -4.43
N ALA A 137 6.05 7.93 -3.71
CA ALA A 137 5.96 8.78 -2.53
C ALA A 137 5.78 7.98 -1.23
N CYS A 138 5.12 6.82 -1.30
CA CYS A 138 4.92 5.94 -0.15
C CYS A 138 6.25 5.34 0.31
N THR A 139 6.56 5.51 1.59
CA THR A 139 7.73 4.87 2.19
C THR A 139 7.43 3.43 2.59
N VAL A 140 8.48 2.61 2.65
CA VAL A 140 8.37 1.21 3.06
C VAL A 140 7.79 1.09 4.48
N ALA A 141 8.32 1.86 5.44
CA ALA A 141 7.83 1.84 6.81
C ALA A 141 6.38 2.34 6.92
N GLY A 142 6.01 3.38 6.16
CA GLY A 142 4.63 3.86 6.09
C GLY A 142 3.65 2.79 5.60
N ASN A 143 4.06 1.97 4.62
CA ASN A 143 3.25 0.85 4.15
C ASN A 143 3.18 -0.31 5.15
N VAL A 144 4.24 -0.55 5.92
CA VAL A 144 4.27 -1.60 6.95
C VAL A 144 3.32 -1.27 8.10
N VAL A 145 3.26 -0.02 8.56
CA VAL A 145 2.38 0.38 9.68
C VAL A 145 0.89 0.28 9.34
N VAL A 146 0.52 0.27 8.04
CA VAL A 146 -0.87 0.05 7.60
C VAL A 146 -1.09 -1.38 7.06
N ASN A 147 -0.06 -2.24 7.07
CA ASN A 147 -0.10 -3.56 6.46
C ASN A 147 -0.62 -3.54 5.01
N GLY A 148 -0.06 -2.65 4.21
CA GLY A 148 -0.55 -2.39 2.86
C GLY A 148 -0.40 -3.57 1.90
N ALA A 149 -1.26 -3.59 0.90
CA ALA A 149 -1.25 -4.53 -0.21
C ALA A 149 -1.25 -3.75 -1.54
N GLY A 150 -1.07 -4.44 -2.66
CA GLY A 150 -1.05 -3.85 -3.99
C GLY A 150 -0.57 -4.83 -5.05
N PRO A 151 -0.05 -4.37 -6.18
CA PRO A 151 0.54 -5.24 -7.19
C PRO A 151 1.53 -6.23 -6.57
N GLY A 152 1.47 -7.49 -6.98
CA GLY A 152 2.22 -8.61 -6.38
C GLY A 152 1.52 -9.32 -5.23
N SER A 153 0.54 -8.69 -4.59
CA SER A 153 -0.15 -9.27 -3.42
C SER A 153 -0.95 -10.52 -3.73
N THR A 154 -1.35 -10.74 -4.97
CA THR A 154 -2.08 -11.97 -5.34
C THR A 154 -1.22 -13.21 -5.07
N LYS A 155 0.08 -13.13 -5.35
CA LYS A 155 1.02 -14.22 -5.12
C LYS A 155 1.65 -14.18 -3.73
N TYR A 156 2.03 -12.99 -3.27
CA TYR A 156 2.93 -12.83 -2.14
C TYR A 156 2.25 -12.37 -0.84
N GLY A 157 0.94 -12.09 -0.87
CA GLY A 157 0.22 -11.57 0.31
C GLY A 157 0.43 -10.07 0.51
N SER A 158 0.21 -9.58 1.72
CA SER A 158 0.47 -8.18 2.08
C SER A 158 1.95 -7.91 2.32
N ILE A 159 2.31 -6.66 2.60
CA ILE A 159 3.68 -6.30 2.96
C ILE A 159 4.18 -7.06 4.21
N ALA A 160 3.26 -7.50 5.10
CA ALA A 160 3.59 -8.29 6.27
C ALA A 160 4.41 -9.55 5.93
N GLU A 161 4.13 -10.19 4.78
CA GLU A 161 4.82 -11.40 4.34
C GLU A 161 6.26 -11.13 3.88
N MET A 162 6.56 -9.87 3.57
CA MET A 162 7.91 -9.43 3.16
C MET A 162 8.79 -9.08 4.36
N VAL A 163 8.19 -8.62 5.47
CA VAL A 163 8.93 -8.13 6.64
C VAL A 163 9.65 -9.26 7.37
N MET A 164 10.94 -9.06 7.65
CA MET A 164 11.80 -9.97 8.40
C MET A 164 12.18 -9.44 9.78
N GLY A 165 12.20 -8.12 9.96
CA GLY A 165 12.51 -7.48 11.22
C GLY A 165 12.28 -5.97 11.13
N LEU A 166 12.26 -5.33 12.29
CA LEU A 166 12.03 -3.90 12.44
C LEU A 166 12.96 -3.34 13.51
N THR A 167 13.42 -2.11 13.31
CA THR A 167 13.92 -1.28 14.40
C THR A 167 12.79 -0.33 14.79
N VAL A 168 12.42 -0.35 16.05
CA VAL A 168 11.28 0.41 16.59
C VAL A 168 11.71 1.18 17.81
N VAL A 169 11.31 2.45 17.89
CA VAL A 169 11.40 3.25 19.10
C VAL A 169 10.05 3.18 19.82
N LEU A 170 10.05 2.59 21.01
CA LEU A 170 8.86 2.48 21.84
C LEU A 170 8.41 3.86 22.38
N PRO A 171 7.14 4.01 22.81
CA PRO A 171 6.66 5.28 23.35
C PRO A 171 7.50 5.84 24.50
N THR A 172 8.20 4.98 25.24
CA THR A 172 9.11 5.35 26.34
C THR A 172 10.47 5.92 25.86
N GLY A 173 10.76 5.80 24.55
CA GLY A 173 12.06 6.15 23.98
C GLY A 173 13.07 5.00 23.98
N GLU A 174 12.69 3.78 24.35
CA GLU A 174 13.53 2.59 24.25
C GLU A 174 13.57 2.11 22.80
N ILE A 175 14.78 1.72 22.35
CA ILE A 175 14.98 1.18 20.98
C ILE A 175 14.97 -0.35 21.08
N ILE A 176 14.15 -0.99 20.26
CA ILE A 176 14.14 -2.44 20.12
C ILE A 176 14.36 -2.86 18.66
N GLN A 177 14.96 -4.04 18.50
CA GLN A 177 15.07 -4.73 17.21
C GLN A 177 14.27 -6.04 17.29
N THR A 178 13.55 -6.34 16.20
CA THR A 178 12.71 -7.55 16.10
C THR A 178 13.25 -8.50 15.03
N GLY A 179 12.70 -9.71 14.98
CA GLY A 179 13.21 -10.74 14.07
C GLY A 179 14.59 -11.26 14.50
N SER A 180 15.36 -11.80 13.57
CA SER A 180 16.73 -12.27 13.84
C SER A 180 17.66 -11.18 14.32
N GLU A 181 17.42 -9.94 13.96
CA GLU A 181 18.23 -8.77 14.33
C GLU A 181 18.08 -8.38 15.81
N GLY A 182 17.05 -8.91 16.50
CA GLY A 182 16.94 -8.83 17.95
C GLY A 182 18.06 -9.57 18.69
N ASN A 183 18.80 -10.43 18.01
CA ASN A 183 20.04 -11.04 18.51
C ASN A 183 21.23 -10.20 17.99
N PRO A 184 22.02 -9.55 18.87
CA PRO A 184 23.15 -8.73 18.46
C PRO A 184 24.28 -9.50 17.73
N ASN A 185 24.29 -10.82 17.81
CA ASN A 185 25.24 -11.68 17.08
C ASN A 185 24.69 -12.17 15.73
N ALA A 186 23.48 -11.79 15.33
CA ALA A 186 22.95 -12.16 14.02
C ALA A 186 23.73 -11.47 12.89
N PRO A 187 24.03 -12.18 11.79
CA PRO A 187 24.73 -11.59 10.64
C PRO A 187 23.88 -10.56 9.87
N GLY A 188 22.59 -10.44 10.22
CA GLY A 188 21.61 -9.58 9.58
C GLY A 188 20.20 -10.16 9.61
N PRO A 189 19.27 -9.63 8.80
CA PRO A 189 17.89 -10.08 8.75
C PRO A 189 17.75 -11.36 7.90
N PHE A 190 17.60 -12.52 8.55
CA PHE A 190 17.41 -13.80 7.88
C PHE A 190 16.14 -14.56 8.31
N LEU A 191 15.52 -14.19 9.43
CA LEU A 191 14.35 -14.85 9.97
C LEU A 191 13.49 -13.87 10.76
N ARG A 192 12.16 -13.89 10.56
CA ARG A 192 11.21 -13.04 11.28
C ARG A 192 10.91 -13.58 12.69
N TYR A 193 10.67 -14.86 12.80
CA TYR A 193 10.35 -15.55 14.07
C TYR A 193 10.81 -16.99 14.01
N SER A 194 11.12 -17.55 15.16
CA SER A 194 11.50 -18.96 15.29
C SER A 194 10.97 -19.50 16.62
N PHE A 195 11.55 -19.06 17.74
CA PHE A 195 11.11 -19.41 19.09
C PHE A 195 10.38 -18.23 19.74
N GLY A 196 9.24 -18.49 20.37
CA GLY A 196 8.41 -17.47 21.00
C GLY A 196 7.43 -16.79 20.03
N PRO A 197 6.72 -15.75 20.52
CA PRO A 197 5.74 -15.02 19.73
C PRO A 197 6.38 -14.16 18.65
N ASP A 198 5.62 -13.89 17.58
CA ASP A 198 6.00 -12.97 16.52
C ASP A 198 5.88 -11.51 16.98
N ILE A 199 6.93 -11.01 17.63
CA ILE A 199 6.97 -9.61 18.10
C ILE A 199 6.95 -8.62 16.91
N THR A 200 7.57 -8.98 15.79
CA THR A 200 7.53 -8.16 14.56
C THR A 200 6.10 -7.88 14.12
N GLY A 201 5.24 -8.89 14.18
CA GLY A 201 3.82 -8.79 13.82
C GLY A 201 3.03 -7.78 14.65
N LEU A 202 3.43 -7.50 15.87
CA LEU A 202 2.78 -6.51 16.74
C LEU A 202 2.80 -5.08 16.14
N PHE A 203 3.86 -4.76 15.40
CA PHE A 203 4.06 -3.42 14.83
C PHE A 203 3.54 -3.29 13.39
N ILE A 204 3.26 -4.40 12.70
CA ILE A 204 2.70 -4.41 11.35
C ILE A 204 1.19 -4.14 11.42
N GLY A 205 0.69 -3.16 10.66
CA GLY A 205 -0.72 -2.78 10.73
C GLY A 205 -1.12 -2.08 12.04
N SER A 206 -0.13 -1.61 12.83
CA SER A 206 -0.35 -0.99 14.14
C SER A 206 -0.75 0.49 14.07
N LEU A 207 -0.73 1.10 12.88
CA LEU A 207 -0.96 2.54 12.67
C LEU A 207 -0.01 3.44 13.49
N GLY A 208 1.15 2.89 13.92
CA GLY A 208 2.13 3.61 14.74
C GLY A 208 1.81 3.66 16.23
N MET A 209 0.73 3.02 16.70
CA MET A 209 0.27 3.11 18.10
C MET A 209 1.25 2.50 19.12
N PHE A 210 2.02 1.50 18.73
CA PHE A 210 2.92 0.78 19.65
C PHE A 210 4.37 1.27 19.61
N GLY A 211 4.69 2.18 18.70
CA GLY A 211 6.02 2.74 18.53
C GLY A 211 6.29 3.26 17.14
N ILE A 212 7.41 3.96 16.97
CA ILE A 212 7.85 4.53 15.70
C ILE A 212 8.84 3.58 15.04
N ILE A 213 8.47 3.04 13.87
CA ILE A 213 9.37 2.24 13.05
C ILE A 213 10.40 3.16 12.39
N THR A 214 11.69 2.95 12.68
CA THR A 214 12.79 3.72 12.11
C THR A 214 13.54 2.98 11.00
N SER A 215 13.50 1.65 10.99
CA SER A 215 13.96 0.85 9.86
C SER A 215 13.16 -0.45 9.68
N VAL A 216 13.15 -0.95 8.45
CA VAL A 216 12.44 -2.17 8.03
C VAL A 216 13.39 -3.08 7.30
N SER A 217 13.43 -4.35 7.69
CA SER A 217 14.16 -5.40 6.98
C SER A 217 13.17 -6.27 6.19
N LEU A 218 13.41 -6.42 4.88
CA LEU A 218 12.52 -7.10 3.93
C LEU A 218 13.22 -8.25 3.21
N LYS A 219 12.45 -9.28 2.87
CA LYS A 219 12.84 -10.28 1.88
C LYS A 219 12.98 -9.65 0.50
N VAL A 220 14.00 -10.03 -0.25
CA VAL A 220 14.13 -9.68 -1.66
C VAL A 220 14.09 -10.92 -2.54
N TYR A 221 13.57 -10.75 -3.73
CA TYR A 221 13.37 -11.80 -4.70
C TYR A 221 14.11 -11.47 -5.99
N LYS A 222 14.44 -12.49 -6.79
CA LYS A 222 14.96 -12.27 -8.14
C LYS A 222 13.89 -11.60 -8.99
N ARG A 223 14.26 -10.52 -9.69
CA ARG A 223 13.33 -9.77 -10.54
C ARG A 223 12.77 -10.67 -11.64
N MET A 224 11.47 -10.61 -11.84
CA MET A 224 10.80 -11.31 -12.94
C MET A 224 11.27 -10.76 -14.28
N LYS A 225 11.33 -11.61 -15.30
CA LYS A 225 11.82 -11.26 -16.65
C LYS A 225 10.77 -11.45 -17.71
N HIS A 226 9.84 -12.37 -17.49
CA HIS A 226 8.83 -12.75 -18.46
C HIS A 226 7.45 -12.55 -17.84
N PHE A 227 6.55 -11.98 -18.62
CA PHE A 227 5.18 -11.68 -18.20
C PHE A 227 4.20 -12.08 -19.27
N ASP A 228 2.99 -12.42 -18.88
CA ASP A 228 1.81 -12.54 -19.73
C ASP A 228 0.70 -11.66 -19.13
N TYR A 229 0.04 -10.88 -19.96
CA TYR A 229 -0.97 -9.91 -19.60
C TYR A 229 -2.26 -10.27 -20.30
N ASN A 230 -3.29 -10.65 -19.54
CA ASN A 230 -4.58 -11.03 -20.10
C ASN A 230 -5.74 -10.43 -19.33
N THR A 231 -6.80 -10.14 -20.06
CA THR A 231 -8.09 -9.74 -19.52
C THR A 231 -9.11 -10.81 -19.88
N TYR A 232 -9.87 -11.26 -18.89
CA TYR A 232 -10.88 -12.31 -19.02
C TYR A 232 -12.26 -11.77 -18.71
N GLY A 233 -13.25 -12.07 -19.58
CA GLY A 233 -14.64 -11.65 -19.44
C GLY A 233 -15.55 -12.78 -19.01
N PHE A 234 -16.55 -12.48 -18.18
CA PHE A 234 -17.52 -13.41 -17.65
C PHE A 234 -18.93 -12.81 -17.65
N GLN A 235 -19.95 -13.66 -17.79
CA GLN A 235 -21.35 -13.23 -17.76
C GLN A 235 -21.91 -13.19 -16.34
N THR A 236 -21.34 -13.99 -15.42
CA THR A 236 -21.78 -14.01 -14.02
C THR A 236 -20.60 -13.81 -13.08
N HIS A 237 -20.92 -13.25 -11.93
CA HIS A 237 -19.97 -13.06 -10.83
C HIS A 237 -19.35 -14.38 -10.37
N GLU A 238 -20.17 -15.45 -10.28
CA GLU A 238 -19.73 -16.76 -9.83
C GLU A 238 -18.67 -17.36 -10.75
N GLN A 239 -18.79 -17.13 -12.06
CA GLN A 239 -17.78 -17.56 -13.04
C GLN A 239 -16.46 -16.84 -12.81
N ALA A 240 -16.49 -15.51 -12.68
CA ALA A 240 -15.29 -14.69 -12.43
C ALA A 240 -14.61 -15.06 -11.10
N GLN A 241 -15.39 -15.21 -10.05
CA GLN A 241 -14.93 -15.64 -8.73
C GLN A 241 -14.27 -17.04 -8.79
N ARG A 242 -14.97 -18.00 -9.42
CA ARG A 242 -14.47 -19.36 -9.55
C ARG A 242 -13.18 -19.42 -10.35
N PHE A 243 -13.06 -18.60 -11.40
CA PHE A 243 -11.85 -18.49 -12.20
C PHE A 243 -10.64 -18.09 -11.35
N VAL A 244 -10.75 -17.05 -10.51
CA VAL A 244 -9.66 -16.63 -9.65
C VAL A 244 -9.29 -17.72 -8.62
N ILE A 245 -10.29 -18.42 -8.06
CA ILE A 245 -10.06 -19.54 -7.13
C ILE A 245 -9.31 -20.67 -7.85
N GLU A 246 -9.76 -21.05 -9.06
CA GLU A 246 -9.13 -22.16 -9.81
C GLU A 246 -7.71 -21.81 -10.25
N MET A 247 -7.41 -20.57 -10.62
CA MET A 247 -6.02 -20.16 -10.88
C MET A 247 -5.11 -20.39 -9.66
N LYS A 248 -5.61 -20.10 -8.45
CA LYS A 248 -4.86 -20.35 -7.21
C LYS A 248 -4.75 -21.84 -6.88
N ASN A 249 -5.84 -22.61 -7.02
CA ASN A 249 -5.85 -24.05 -6.79
C ASN A 249 -4.89 -24.81 -7.70
N ASN A 250 -4.65 -24.29 -8.90
CA ASN A 250 -3.69 -24.84 -9.86
C ASN A 250 -2.29 -24.22 -9.76
N GLU A 251 -2.03 -23.43 -8.71
CA GLU A 251 -0.72 -22.83 -8.40
C GLU A 251 -0.13 -21.99 -9.55
N ILE A 252 -0.99 -21.39 -10.40
CA ILE A 252 -0.55 -20.50 -11.47
C ILE A 252 0.19 -19.30 -10.85
N ASN A 253 1.30 -18.89 -11.45
CA ASN A 253 2.13 -17.78 -10.99
C ASN A 253 1.49 -16.40 -11.23
N VAL A 254 0.26 -16.22 -10.74
CA VAL A 254 -0.49 -14.96 -10.82
C VAL A 254 0.10 -13.96 -9.85
N LEU A 255 0.75 -12.92 -10.38
CA LEU A 255 1.31 -11.82 -9.59
C LEU A 255 0.22 -10.85 -9.17
N PHE A 256 -0.70 -10.55 -10.07
CA PHE A 256 -1.80 -9.64 -9.84
C PHE A 256 -3.05 -10.15 -10.56
N ALA A 257 -4.18 -10.21 -9.85
CA ALA A 257 -5.49 -10.49 -10.40
C ALA A 257 -6.47 -9.47 -9.84
N SER A 258 -6.83 -8.49 -10.67
CA SER A 258 -7.83 -7.47 -10.35
C SER A 258 -9.18 -7.82 -10.95
N PHE A 259 -10.21 -7.46 -10.22
CA PHE A 259 -11.60 -7.70 -10.58
C PHE A 259 -12.33 -6.38 -10.76
N TYR A 260 -13.16 -6.31 -11.80
CA TYR A 260 -13.99 -5.16 -12.12
C TYR A 260 -15.40 -5.57 -12.53
N GLU A 261 -16.38 -4.80 -12.13
CA GLU A 261 -17.74 -4.86 -12.69
C GLU A 261 -17.83 -3.96 -13.93
N GLY A 262 -18.68 -4.35 -14.92
CA GLY A 262 -18.71 -3.73 -16.25
C GLY A 262 -18.94 -2.22 -16.28
N GLN A 263 -19.72 -1.66 -15.36
CA GLN A 263 -19.96 -0.20 -15.30
C GLN A 263 -18.70 0.58 -14.96
N ILE A 264 -17.84 0.02 -14.13
CA ILE A 264 -16.57 0.66 -13.76
C ILE A 264 -15.58 0.63 -14.89
N LEU A 265 -15.47 -0.50 -15.57
CA LEU A 265 -14.65 -0.61 -16.76
C LEU A 265 -15.07 0.38 -17.82
N GLN A 266 -16.37 0.53 -18.06
CA GLN A 266 -16.89 1.51 -19.00
C GLN A 266 -16.46 2.93 -18.60
N PHE A 267 -16.58 3.29 -17.32
CA PHE A 267 -16.12 4.58 -16.82
C PHE A 267 -14.61 4.78 -17.01
N PHE A 268 -13.78 3.79 -16.65
CA PHE A 268 -12.34 3.87 -16.88
C PHE A 268 -11.98 3.87 -18.35
N MET A 269 -12.70 3.12 -19.18
CA MET A 269 -12.44 3.04 -20.62
C MET A 269 -12.85 4.32 -21.36
N GLU A 270 -13.92 4.99 -20.93
CA GLU A 270 -14.27 6.31 -21.46
C GLU A 270 -13.21 7.36 -21.13
N MET A 271 -12.57 7.23 -19.97
CA MET A 271 -11.60 8.18 -19.47
C MET A 271 -10.16 7.89 -19.90
N LEU A 272 -9.77 6.61 -20.02
CA LEU A 272 -8.44 6.15 -20.39
C LEU A 272 -8.37 5.61 -21.81
N GLY A 273 -9.52 5.35 -22.45
CA GLY A 273 -9.60 4.70 -23.75
C GLY A 273 -8.80 5.38 -24.84
N GLU A 274 -8.79 6.71 -24.88
CA GLU A 274 -7.97 7.48 -25.83
C GLU A 274 -6.46 7.32 -25.54
N GLU A 275 -6.05 7.28 -24.28
CA GLU A 275 -4.64 7.16 -23.89
C GLU A 275 -4.08 5.76 -24.18
N TYR A 276 -4.89 4.71 -24.03
CA TYR A 276 -4.49 3.32 -24.29
C TYR A 276 -4.91 2.78 -25.67
N GLY A 277 -5.53 3.61 -26.53
CA GLY A 277 -5.98 3.19 -27.85
C GLY A 277 -7.09 2.14 -27.82
N ILE A 278 -7.86 2.08 -26.74
CA ILE A 278 -8.92 1.11 -26.56
C ILE A 278 -10.22 1.70 -27.11
N SER A 279 -10.75 1.10 -28.16
CA SER A 279 -12.06 1.50 -28.72
C SER A 279 -13.19 1.09 -27.79
N LYS A 280 -14.34 1.80 -27.87
CA LYS A 280 -15.58 1.37 -27.21
C LYS A 280 -15.89 -0.07 -27.61
N THR A 281 -15.80 -0.99 -26.66
CA THR A 281 -16.15 -2.40 -26.82
C THR A 281 -17.31 -2.72 -25.90
N ASP A 282 -18.14 -3.69 -26.30
CA ASP A 282 -19.13 -4.24 -25.37
C ASP A 282 -18.41 -5.05 -24.29
N TRP A 283 -18.17 -4.41 -23.15
CA TRP A 283 -17.54 -5.03 -22.01
C TRP A 283 -18.48 -6.01 -21.32
N PRO A 284 -17.98 -7.19 -20.91
CA PRO A 284 -18.77 -8.12 -20.14
C PRO A 284 -19.13 -7.54 -18.76
N PRO A 285 -20.18 -8.03 -18.12
CA PRO A 285 -20.57 -7.57 -16.79
C PRO A 285 -19.45 -7.71 -15.75
N TYR A 286 -18.61 -8.73 -15.90
CA TYR A 286 -17.52 -9.02 -14.97
C TYR A 286 -16.21 -9.26 -15.71
N THR A 287 -15.16 -8.63 -15.25
CA THR A 287 -13.84 -8.71 -15.87
C THR A 287 -12.77 -9.03 -14.82
N VAL A 288 -11.83 -9.88 -15.19
CA VAL A 288 -10.65 -10.19 -14.38
C VAL A 288 -9.41 -9.90 -15.20
N SER A 289 -8.63 -8.90 -14.79
CA SER A 289 -7.31 -8.61 -15.35
C SER A 289 -6.25 -9.43 -14.62
N VAL A 290 -5.37 -10.09 -15.36
CA VAL A 290 -4.40 -11.02 -14.81
C VAL A 290 -3.01 -10.72 -15.32
N VAL A 291 -2.06 -10.66 -14.41
CA VAL A 291 -0.62 -10.60 -14.68
C VAL A 291 0.03 -11.88 -14.19
N ILE A 292 0.54 -12.68 -15.11
CA ILE A 292 1.35 -13.87 -14.81
C ILE A 292 2.81 -13.51 -15.02
N GLY A 293 3.69 -13.89 -14.09
CA GLY A 293 5.11 -13.55 -14.20
C GLY A 293 6.03 -14.56 -13.57
N HIS A 294 7.17 -14.82 -14.25
CA HIS A 294 8.21 -15.70 -13.76
C HIS A 294 9.59 -15.32 -14.33
N VAL A 295 10.67 -15.85 -13.72
CA VAL A 295 12.04 -15.70 -14.22
C VAL A 295 12.31 -16.59 -15.45
N ARG A 296 11.47 -17.59 -15.73
CA ARG A 296 11.52 -18.52 -16.86
C ARG A 296 10.31 -18.32 -17.75
N GLU A 297 10.55 -18.22 -19.05
CA GLU A 297 9.52 -17.97 -20.06
C GLU A 297 8.59 -19.17 -20.28
N ASP A 298 9.14 -20.38 -20.26
CA ASP A 298 8.36 -21.62 -20.43
C ASP A 298 7.28 -21.79 -19.34
N ILE A 299 7.58 -21.38 -18.10
CA ILE A 299 6.61 -21.37 -17.00
C ILE A 299 5.48 -20.36 -17.29
N VAL A 300 5.83 -19.13 -17.72
CA VAL A 300 4.81 -18.13 -18.04
C VAL A 300 3.89 -18.61 -19.15
N ARG A 301 4.43 -19.23 -20.20
CA ARG A 301 3.64 -19.78 -21.31
C ARG A 301 2.70 -20.91 -20.87
N SER A 302 3.18 -21.82 -20.04
CA SER A 302 2.38 -22.90 -19.49
C SER A 302 1.25 -22.39 -18.61
N ASP A 303 1.56 -21.48 -17.71
CA ASP A 303 0.60 -20.87 -16.78
C ASP A 303 -0.47 -20.06 -17.53
N ALA A 304 -0.08 -19.29 -18.53
CA ALA A 304 -1.02 -18.54 -19.37
C ALA A 304 -1.94 -19.45 -20.18
N ALA A 305 -1.43 -20.56 -20.70
CA ALA A 305 -2.26 -21.55 -21.40
C ALA A 305 -3.27 -22.19 -20.46
N LEU A 306 -2.85 -22.59 -19.27
CA LEU A 306 -3.75 -23.16 -18.25
C LEU A 306 -4.80 -22.14 -17.80
N ALA A 307 -4.44 -20.87 -17.60
CA ALA A 307 -5.40 -19.83 -17.24
C ALA A 307 -6.49 -19.66 -18.32
N ARG A 308 -6.13 -19.69 -19.62
CA ARG A 308 -7.09 -19.64 -20.72
C ARG A 308 -8.01 -20.86 -20.73
N GLU A 309 -7.47 -22.06 -20.54
CA GLU A 309 -8.25 -23.29 -20.45
C GLU A 309 -9.28 -23.24 -19.28
N LEU A 310 -8.84 -22.76 -18.11
CA LEU A 310 -9.72 -22.59 -16.95
C LEU A 310 -10.83 -21.57 -17.22
N CYS A 311 -10.49 -20.45 -17.88
CA CYS A 311 -11.47 -19.44 -18.27
C CYS A 311 -12.55 -20.03 -19.19
N GLU A 312 -12.17 -20.73 -20.25
CA GLU A 312 -13.08 -21.37 -21.22
C GLU A 312 -13.97 -22.42 -20.54
N LYS A 313 -13.43 -23.27 -19.68
CA LYS A 313 -14.18 -24.27 -18.90
C LYS A 313 -15.24 -23.65 -18.01
N LEU A 314 -15.04 -22.44 -17.55
CA LEU A 314 -15.96 -21.69 -16.71
C LEU A 314 -16.94 -20.81 -17.51
N GLY A 315 -16.92 -20.92 -18.84
CA GLY A 315 -17.80 -20.15 -19.73
C GLY A 315 -17.40 -18.70 -19.92
N GLY A 316 -16.15 -18.36 -19.58
CA GLY A 316 -15.55 -17.08 -19.86
C GLY A 316 -14.84 -17.04 -21.21
N TYR A 317 -14.29 -15.89 -21.55
CA TYR A 317 -13.51 -15.67 -22.78
C TYR A 317 -12.42 -14.63 -22.59
N VAL A 318 -11.39 -14.68 -23.43
CA VAL A 318 -10.30 -13.70 -23.42
C VAL A 318 -10.77 -12.42 -24.10
N ILE A 319 -10.60 -11.28 -23.43
CA ILE A 319 -10.76 -9.97 -24.01
C ILE A 319 -9.37 -9.52 -24.49
N ASN A 320 -9.23 -9.23 -25.78
CA ASN A 320 -7.95 -8.85 -26.35
C ASN A 320 -7.56 -7.40 -26.06
N VAL A 321 -7.30 -7.12 -24.77
CA VAL A 321 -6.86 -5.82 -24.27
C VAL A 321 -5.72 -6.04 -23.26
N PRO A 322 -4.55 -6.51 -23.70
CA PRO A 322 -3.41 -6.76 -22.81
C PRO A 322 -2.84 -5.45 -22.22
N GLU A 323 -3.16 -4.30 -22.81
CA GLU A 323 -2.75 -2.98 -22.33
C GLU A 323 -3.29 -2.67 -20.93
N LEU A 324 -4.50 -3.12 -20.62
CA LEU A 324 -5.11 -2.89 -19.30
C LEU A 324 -4.29 -3.51 -18.15
N PRO A 325 -4.09 -4.84 -18.06
CA PRO A 325 -3.27 -5.44 -17.01
C PRO A 325 -1.80 -5.02 -17.10
N ARG A 326 -1.28 -4.71 -18.29
CA ARG A 326 0.08 -4.17 -18.44
C ARG A 326 0.19 -2.79 -17.83
N GLY A 327 -0.74 -1.89 -18.09
CA GLY A 327 -0.78 -0.54 -17.53
C GLY A 327 -0.88 -0.58 -16.00
N GLU A 328 -1.74 -1.44 -15.45
CA GLU A 328 -1.87 -1.65 -14.00
C GLU A 328 -0.56 -2.14 -13.36
N TRP A 329 0.21 -2.97 -14.08
CA TRP A 329 1.45 -3.53 -13.59
C TRP A 329 2.68 -2.64 -13.81
N GLU A 330 2.84 -2.07 -15.02
CA GLU A 330 4.03 -1.32 -15.43
C GLU A 330 3.92 0.18 -15.11
N ASP A 331 2.73 0.77 -15.30
CA ASP A 331 2.48 2.20 -15.08
C ASP A 331 1.73 2.47 -13.77
N ARG A 332 2.28 1.96 -12.71
CA ARG A 332 1.77 1.89 -11.33
C ARG A 332 1.25 3.20 -10.75
N PHE A 333 1.50 4.33 -11.43
CA PHE A 333 1.28 5.68 -10.87
C PHE A 333 0.27 6.50 -11.65
N ARG A 334 -0.18 6.03 -12.82
CA ARG A 334 -0.94 6.88 -13.73
C ARG A 334 -2.43 6.60 -13.75
N THR A 335 -2.85 5.38 -13.48
CA THR A 335 -4.17 4.93 -13.88
C THR A 335 -5.29 5.36 -12.94
N PHE A 336 -5.23 5.02 -11.65
CA PHE A 336 -6.36 5.22 -10.74
C PHE A 336 -6.42 6.62 -10.10
N ALA A 337 -5.31 7.14 -9.62
CA ALA A 337 -5.29 8.44 -8.96
C ALA A 337 -5.63 9.60 -9.92
N ARG A 338 -5.20 9.52 -11.18
CA ARG A 338 -5.57 10.51 -12.21
C ARG A 338 -7.05 10.56 -12.47
N ALA A 339 -7.69 9.41 -12.56
CA ALA A 339 -9.10 9.29 -12.83
C ALA A 339 -9.94 10.01 -11.78
N SER A 340 -9.63 9.77 -10.52
CA SER A 340 -10.36 10.33 -9.38
C SER A 340 -10.22 11.84 -9.28
N TYR A 341 -9.05 12.40 -9.62
CA TYR A 341 -8.81 13.84 -9.55
C TYR A 341 -9.21 14.62 -10.82
N ALA A 342 -9.35 13.94 -11.97
CA ALA A 342 -9.63 14.59 -13.24
C ALA A 342 -10.98 15.33 -13.29
N HIS A 343 -11.96 14.92 -12.47
CA HIS A 343 -13.30 15.51 -12.42
C HIS A 343 -13.50 16.52 -11.28
N GLY A 344 -12.46 16.83 -10.48
CA GLY A 344 -12.57 17.74 -9.34
C GLY A 344 -13.38 17.20 -8.16
N TRP A 345 -13.78 15.94 -8.20
CA TRP A 345 -14.50 15.28 -7.11
C TRP A 345 -13.54 14.85 -6.00
N HIS A 346 -14.02 14.92 -4.77
CA HIS A 346 -13.39 14.22 -3.68
C HIS A 346 -13.80 12.75 -3.70
N TRP A 347 -12.97 11.89 -3.15
CA TRP A 347 -13.27 10.48 -3.07
C TRP A 347 -12.76 9.89 -1.76
N ARG A 348 -13.49 8.89 -1.29
CA ARG A 348 -13.10 8.07 -0.15
C ARG A 348 -13.01 6.64 -0.57
N ILE A 349 -12.08 5.93 0.03
CA ILE A 349 -11.83 4.53 -0.20
C ILE A 349 -11.89 3.79 1.13
N LEU A 350 -12.59 2.66 1.13
CA LEU A 350 -12.64 1.78 2.28
C LEU A 350 -11.97 0.46 1.90
N TYR A 351 -11.01 0.02 2.70
CA TYR A 351 -10.33 -1.24 2.46
C TYR A 351 -10.96 -2.35 3.27
N HIS A 352 -11.35 -3.44 2.61
CA HIS A 352 -11.95 -4.60 3.24
C HIS A 352 -11.31 -5.88 2.73
N HIS A 353 -10.97 -6.80 3.64
CA HIS A 353 -10.54 -8.15 3.29
C HIS A 353 -11.69 -9.13 3.51
N HIS A 354 -12.00 -9.90 2.48
CA HIS A 354 -13.05 -10.90 2.51
C HIS A 354 -12.61 -12.22 1.93
N THR A 355 -13.33 -13.28 2.30
CA THR A 355 -13.17 -14.58 1.64
C THR A 355 -13.87 -14.54 0.27
N PRO A 356 -13.40 -15.34 -0.70
CA PRO A 356 -14.08 -15.45 -2.00
C PRO A 356 -15.58 -15.77 -1.90
N SER A 357 -15.99 -16.58 -0.93
CA SER A 357 -17.38 -16.97 -0.74
C SER A 357 -18.33 -15.84 -0.31
N HIS A 358 -17.81 -14.76 0.26
CA HIS A 358 -18.60 -13.62 0.71
C HIS A 358 -18.55 -12.42 -0.23
N TRP A 359 -17.78 -12.52 -1.27
CA TRP A 359 -17.54 -11.44 -2.21
C TRP A 359 -18.85 -10.82 -2.74
N ARG A 360 -19.76 -11.62 -3.29
CA ARG A 360 -21.05 -11.12 -3.83
C ARG A 360 -21.83 -10.32 -2.80
N ARG A 361 -21.95 -10.86 -1.58
CA ARG A 361 -22.71 -10.19 -0.51
C ARG A 361 -22.11 -8.83 -0.12
N VAL A 362 -20.77 -8.72 -0.14
CA VAL A 362 -20.09 -7.45 0.15
C VAL A 362 -20.40 -6.41 -0.91
N ILE A 363 -20.31 -6.79 -2.18
CA ILE A 363 -20.64 -5.90 -3.30
C ILE A 363 -22.10 -5.44 -3.22
N ASP A 364 -23.03 -6.36 -2.98
CA ASP A 364 -24.47 -6.02 -2.86
C ASP A 364 -24.71 -5.00 -1.74
N VAL A 365 -24.09 -5.18 -0.57
CA VAL A 365 -24.22 -4.23 0.56
C VAL A 365 -23.66 -2.85 0.21
N ILE A 366 -22.55 -2.80 -0.53
CA ILE A 366 -21.95 -1.53 -0.98
C ILE A 366 -22.92 -0.82 -1.93
N TRP A 367 -23.46 -1.52 -2.95
CA TRP A 367 -24.41 -0.94 -3.88
C TRP A 367 -25.71 -0.53 -3.21
N GLU A 368 -26.29 -1.36 -2.32
CA GLU A 368 -27.45 -1.01 -1.50
C GLU A 368 -27.21 0.29 -0.70
N GLY A 369 -25.99 0.46 -0.18
CA GLY A 369 -25.59 1.67 0.54
C GLY A 369 -25.48 2.90 -0.37
N LEU A 370 -24.81 2.79 -1.49
CA LEU A 370 -24.65 3.88 -2.46
C LEU A 370 -26.03 4.35 -2.98
N ASP A 371 -26.88 3.42 -3.38
CA ASP A 371 -28.25 3.73 -3.84
C ASP A 371 -29.09 4.41 -2.75
N LYS A 372 -29.02 3.89 -1.52
CA LYS A 372 -29.76 4.43 -0.38
C LYS A 372 -29.42 5.89 -0.08
N PHE A 373 -28.15 6.25 -0.23
CA PHE A 373 -27.67 7.61 0.08
C PHE A 373 -27.52 8.49 -1.17
N GLY A 374 -27.87 7.98 -2.37
CA GLY A 374 -27.73 8.71 -3.62
C GLY A 374 -26.28 9.01 -4.01
N LEU A 375 -25.31 8.25 -3.49
CA LEU A 375 -23.90 8.47 -3.70
C LEU A 375 -23.41 7.79 -4.98
N LEU A 376 -22.50 8.44 -5.66
CA LEU A 376 -21.76 7.85 -6.77
C LEU A 376 -20.60 7.01 -6.23
N GLY A 377 -20.39 5.85 -6.82
CA GLY A 377 -19.30 4.99 -6.41
C GLY A 377 -19.06 3.84 -7.35
N HIS A 378 -17.99 3.12 -7.06
CA HIS A 378 -17.69 1.86 -7.70
C HIS A 378 -16.96 0.90 -6.77
N THR A 379 -16.96 -0.37 -7.13
CA THR A 379 -16.20 -1.39 -6.42
C THR A 379 -15.12 -1.95 -7.33
N ALA A 380 -13.91 -1.94 -6.84
CA ALA A 380 -12.79 -2.65 -7.44
C ALA A 380 -12.15 -3.55 -6.37
N GLY A 381 -11.36 -4.51 -6.78
CA GLY A 381 -10.67 -5.37 -5.84
C GLY A 381 -9.62 -6.23 -6.52
N PHE A 382 -8.75 -6.81 -5.71
CA PHE A 382 -7.78 -7.78 -6.20
C PHE A 382 -7.60 -8.92 -5.20
N ALA A 383 -7.22 -10.07 -5.74
CA ALA A 383 -6.92 -11.23 -4.93
C ALA A 383 -5.64 -10.99 -4.10
N THR A 384 -5.67 -11.35 -2.83
CA THR A 384 -4.55 -11.17 -1.90
C THR A 384 -4.21 -12.48 -1.20
N GLY A 385 -2.94 -12.88 -1.25
CA GLY A 385 -2.46 -14.08 -0.58
C GLY A 385 -3.21 -15.35 -0.96
N HIS A 386 -3.35 -16.26 0.00
CA HIS A 386 -3.88 -17.60 -0.26
C HIS A 386 -5.39 -17.62 -0.58
N ALA A 387 -6.21 -16.95 0.22
CA ALA A 387 -7.68 -17.09 0.15
C ALA A 387 -8.43 -15.81 0.50
N SER A 388 -7.87 -14.64 0.24
CA SER A 388 -8.57 -13.38 0.50
C SER A 388 -8.67 -12.51 -0.74
N PHE A 389 -9.68 -11.66 -0.74
CA PHE A 389 -9.86 -10.55 -1.65
C PHE A 389 -9.81 -9.25 -0.88
N ASN A 390 -9.07 -8.29 -1.38
CA ASN A 390 -9.11 -6.92 -0.92
C ASN A 390 -10.07 -6.15 -1.82
N PHE A 391 -11.18 -5.70 -1.26
CA PHE A 391 -12.10 -4.79 -1.91
C PHE A 391 -11.87 -3.37 -1.44
N TYR A 392 -11.99 -2.44 -2.36
CA TYR A 392 -11.90 -1.02 -2.08
C TYR A 392 -13.01 -0.28 -2.85
N PRO A 393 -14.21 -0.16 -2.26
CA PRO A 393 -15.22 0.73 -2.81
C PRO A 393 -14.70 2.16 -2.80
N HIS A 394 -14.85 2.83 -3.92
CA HIS A 394 -14.60 4.24 -4.07
C HIS A 394 -15.95 4.95 -3.99
N ILE A 395 -16.07 5.91 -3.10
CA ILE A 395 -17.24 6.77 -2.95
C ILE A 395 -16.82 8.16 -3.39
N TYR A 396 -17.54 8.73 -4.36
CA TYR A 396 -17.27 10.05 -4.90
C TYR A 396 -18.28 11.04 -4.36
N PHE A 397 -17.83 12.25 -4.05
CA PHE A 397 -18.69 13.35 -3.61
C PHE A 397 -18.18 14.70 -4.12
N ASP A 398 -19.12 15.62 -4.36
CA ASP A 398 -18.79 17.00 -4.72
C ASP A 398 -18.51 17.81 -3.43
N PRO A 399 -17.29 18.31 -3.22
CA PRO A 399 -16.96 19.12 -2.03
C PRO A 399 -17.72 20.45 -1.98
N ALA A 400 -18.35 20.86 -3.07
CA ALA A 400 -19.17 22.06 -3.11
C ALA A 400 -20.63 21.78 -2.70
N ASP A 401 -21.06 20.51 -2.70
CA ASP A 401 -22.38 20.09 -2.25
C ASP A 401 -22.35 19.67 -0.78
N LYS A 402 -22.98 20.49 0.06
CA LYS A 402 -23.03 20.20 1.51
C LYS A 402 -23.93 19.03 1.89
N GLU A 403 -24.81 18.57 0.99
CA GLU A 403 -25.62 17.37 1.21
C GLU A 403 -24.81 16.10 0.99
N ASP A 404 -23.75 16.16 0.19
CA ASP A 404 -22.82 15.04 -0.05
C ASP A 404 -21.79 14.84 1.09
N GLU A 405 -21.60 15.84 1.96
CA GLU A 405 -20.66 15.73 3.12
C GLU A 405 -21.29 15.04 4.35
N GLY A 406 -22.57 14.85 4.40
CA GLY A 406 -23.32 14.25 5.54
C GLY A 406 -23.46 12.76 5.43
#